data_92e1de9fb351c2d4ebad3bbc827fd7b8
#
_entry.id   92e1de9fb351c2d4ebad3bbc827fd7b8
#
_cell.length_a   1.000
_cell.length_b   1.000
_cell.length_c   1.000
_cell.angle_alpha   90.00
_cell.angle_beta   90.00
_cell.angle_gamma   90.00
#
_symmetry.space_group_name_H-M   'P 1'
#
loop_
_entity.id
_entity.type
_entity.pdbx_description
1 polymer ?
#
loop_
_entity_poly.entity_id
_entity_poly.type
_entity_poly.pdbx_seq_one_letter_code
_entity_poly.pdbx_strand_id
1 'polypeptide(L)'
;MAVTIAKANLGADKYPYVEPNHLSAPRDGRVYAQLPAADDIKVLTNGTFVKYDYAHGEVNFTGEGPWMMVFNEEKLYDERKQSHADFAMKKDEQVRGVMVPRVFGMVPGDIFTTNNLADGSYSVGDKVTPGADGILAAGGTVAAGTLVCAVVKETTMPDGKTPGVKLQVLSA
;
A
#
# COMPACT_ATOMS: atom_id res chain seq x y z
N MET A 1 19.26 14.09 1.07
CA MET A 1 18.29 14.96 1.82
C MET A 1 17.12 14.06 2.14
N ALA A 2 16.58 14.06 3.37
CA ALA A 2 15.47 13.19 3.71
C ALA A 2 14.14 13.78 3.21
N VAL A 3 13.25 12.93 2.71
CA VAL A 3 11.85 13.32 2.45
C VAL A 3 11.02 13.13 3.70
N THR A 4 10.17 14.10 4.04
CA THR A 4 9.26 14.01 5.18
C THR A 4 7.87 13.66 4.69
N ILE A 5 7.34 12.55 5.18
CA ILE A 5 5.97 12.09 4.98
C ILE A 5 5.16 12.50 6.22
N ALA A 6 4.08 13.22 5.99
CA ALA A 6 3.13 13.58 7.05
C ALA A 6 1.71 13.51 6.47
N LYS A 7 0.90 12.59 6.97
CA LYS A 7 -0.48 12.39 6.49
C LYS A 7 -1.34 13.65 6.62
N ALA A 8 -1.06 14.48 7.63
CA ALA A 8 -1.72 15.79 7.80
C ALA A 8 -1.53 16.74 6.59
N ASN A 9 -0.51 16.52 5.76
CA ASN A 9 -0.25 17.34 4.58
C ASN A 9 -1.09 16.92 3.34
N LEU A 10 -1.81 15.81 3.40
CA LEU A 10 -2.63 15.33 2.28
C LEU A 10 -3.89 16.18 2.03
N GLY A 11 -4.33 16.96 3.02
CA GLY A 11 -5.56 17.73 2.94
C GLY A 11 -6.80 16.89 3.28
N ALA A 12 -7.93 17.58 3.48
CA ALA A 12 -9.21 16.92 3.76
C ALA A 12 -9.65 16.09 2.53
N ASP A 13 -10.21 14.92 2.79
CA ASP A 13 -10.74 14.00 1.76
C ASP A 13 -9.71 13.48 0.74
N LYS A 14 -8.43 13.57 1.05
CA LYS A 14 -7.37 12.96 0.25
C LYS A 14 -6.75 11.76 0.96
N TYR A 15 -6.40 10.76 0.17
CA TYR A 15 -5.78 9.53 0.65
C TYR A 15 -4.35 9.42 0.11
N PRO A 16 -3.46 8.75 0.85
CA PRO A 16 -2.17 8.35 0.29
C PRO A 16 -2.41 7.37 -0.87
N TYR A 17 -1.48 7.30 -1.79
CA TYR A 17 -1.58 6.44 -2.95
C TYR A 17 -0.25 5.80 -3.33
N VAL A 18 -0.30 4.84 -4.23
CA VAL A 18 0.84 4.12 -4.75
C VAL A 18 0.86 4.16 -6.27
N GLU A 19 2.03 4.33 -6.83
CA GLU A 19 2.29 4.26 -8.25
C GLU A 19 3.07 2.97 -8.54
N PRO A 20 2.47 1.97 -9.20
CA PRO A 20 3.14 0.71 -9.52
C PRO A 20 4.10 0.93 -10.70
N ASN A 21 5.38 1.12 -10.39
CA ASN A 21 6.40 1.35 -11.42
C ASN A 21 6.78 0.05 -12.13
N HIS A 22 7.06 -1.00 -11.34
CA HIS A 22 7.41 -2.33 -11.87
C HIS A 22 7.00 -3.39 -10.85
N LEU A 23 5.82 -3.98 -11.07
CA LEU A 23 5.30 -5.06 -10.25
C LEU A 23 5.22 -6.35 -11.07
N SER A 24 5.75 -7.44 -10.53
CA SER A 24 5.72 -8.75 -11.17
C SER A 24 4.37 -9.44 -11.03
N ALA A 25 3.56 -9.08 -10.04
CA ALA A 25 2.31 -9.75 -9.72
C ALA A 25 1.34 -9.91 -10.90
N PRO A 26 1.10 -8.90 -11.77
CA PRO A 26 0.22 -9.07 -12.92
C PRO A 26 0.72 -10.11 -13.93
N ARG A 27 2.04 -10.14 -14.18
CA ARG A 27 2.66 -11.10 -15.11
C ARG A 27 2.62 -12.51 -14.56
N ASP A 28 2.84 -12.66 -13.26
CA ASP A 28 3.04 -13.96 -12.62
C ASP A 28 1.75 -14.54 -12.01
N GLY A 29 0.59 -13.90 -12.26
CA GLY A 29 -0.72 -14.35 -11.77
C GLY A 29 -0.89 -14.22 -10.24
N ARG A 30 -0.15 -13.33 -9.59
CA ARG A 30 -0.22 -13.09 -8.13
C ARG A 30 -1.06 -11.88 -7.78
N VAL A 31 -2.17 -11.72 -8.47
CA VAL A 31 -3.20 -10.72 -8.18
C VAL A 31 -4.44 -11.44 -7.69
N TYR A 32 -4.88 -11.10 -6.51
CA TYR A 32 -6.00 -11.74 -5.83
C TYR A 32 -7.11 -10.72 -5.55
N ALA A 33 -8.36 -11.09 -5.78
CA ALA A 33 -9.52 -10.24 -5.56
C ALA A 33 -10.74 -11.08 -5.16
N GLN A 34 -10.56 -11.99 -4.22
CA GLN A 34 -11.58 -12.99 -3.88
C GLN A 34 -11.88 -13.11 -2.39
N LEU A 35 -11.06 -12.56 -1.53
CA LEU A 35 -11.30 -12.61 -0.09
C LEU A 35 -11.82 -11.27 0.43
N PRO A 36 -12.83 -11.29 1.30
CA PRO A 36 -13.29 -10.08 1.96
C PRO A 36 -12.23 -9.57 2.94
N ALA A 37 -12.26 -8.28 3.20
CA ALA A 37 -11.52 -7.70 4.32
C ALA A 37 -12.26 -7.98 5.63
N ALA A 38 -11.48 -8.15 6.70
CA ALA A 38 -12.01 -8.32 8.05
C ALA A 38 -12.97 -7.19 8.43
N ASP A 39 -13.96 -7.51 9.25
CA ASP A 39 -15.07 -6.63 9.58
C ASP A 39 -14.68 -5.36 10.34
N ASP A 40 -13.57 -5.37 11.03
CA ASP A 40 -13.03 -4.23 11.77
C ASP A 40 -12.30 -3.23 10.86
N ILE A 41 -11.88 -3.65 9.67
CA ILE A 41 -11.28 -2.76 8.67
C ILE A 41 -12.37 -1.90 8.05
N LYS A 42 -12.27 -0.57 8.19
CA LYS A 42 -13.26 0.37 7.66
C LYS A 42 -12.84 1.03 6.35
N VAL A 43 -11.53 1.18 6.16
CA VAL A 43 -10.94 1.86 5.00
C VAL A 43 -9.67 1.13 4.59
N LEU A 44 -9.50 0.86 3.31
CA LEU A 44 -8.27 0.36 2.70
C LEU A 44 -7.82 1.30 1.60
N THR A 45 -6.69 1.94 1.80
CA THR A 45 -6.04 2.79 0.81
C THR A 45 -5.09 1.98 -0.07
N ASN A 46 -4.89 2.39 -1.31
CA ASN A 46 -3.86 1.82 -2.16
C ASN A 46 -2.47 1.98 -1.51
N GLY A 47 -1.64 0.94 -1.59
CA GLY A 47 -0.34 0.91 -0.93
C GLY A 47 -0.37 0.46 0.54
N THR A 48 -1.53 0.15 1.11
CA THR A 48 -1.63 -0.57 2.39
C THR A 48 -1.31 -2.04 2.17
N PHE A 49 -0.69 -2.68 3.15
CA PHE A 49 -0.37 -4.11 3.09
C PHE A 49 -1.32 -4.90 3.98
N VAL A 50 -1.77 -6.04 3.48
CA VAL A 50 -2.65 -6.98 4.19
C VAL A 50 -2.09 -8.40 4.07
N LYS A 51 -2.58 -9.30 4.90
CA LYS A 51 -2.22 -10.73 4.92
C LYS A 51 -3.48 -11.57 4.76
N TYR A 52 -3.34 -12.77 4.20
CA TYR A 52 -4.42 -13.75 4.28
C TYR A 52 -4.53 -14.29 5.69
N ASP A 53 -5.77 -14.39 6.16
CA ASP A 53 -6.17 -15.18 7.30
C ASP A 53 -6.91 -16.42 6.76
N TYR A 54 -6.20 -17.55 6.75
CA TYR A 54 -6.75 -18.79 6.20
C TYR A 54 -7.83 -19.38 7.09
N ALA A 55 -7.78 -19.13 8.40
CA ALA A 55 -8.75 -19.65 9.34
C ALA A 55 -10.13 -19.00 9.17
N HIS A 56 -10.17 -17.71 8.84
CA HIS A 56 -11.42 -16.96 8.67
C HIS A 56 -11.80 -16.74 7.20
N GLY A 57 -10.90 -17.01 6.25
CA GLY A 57 -11.14 -16.82 4.83
C GLY A 57 -11.26 -15.35 4.44
N GLU A 58 -10.44 -14.50 5.03
CA GLU A 58 -10.45 -13.05 4.84
C GLU A 58 -9.04 -12.49 4.69
N VAL A 59 -8.93 -11.19 4.42
CA VAL A 59 -7.66 -10.44 4.54
C VAL A 59 -7.72 -9.50 5.71
N ASN A 60 -6.65 -9.47 6.50
CA ASN A 60 -6.47 -8.60 7.65
C ASN A 60 -4.99 -8.22 7.85
N PHE A 61 -4.63 -7.68 9.02
CA PHE A 61 -3.25 -7.29 9.31
C PHE A 61 -2.46 -8.33 10.13
N THR A 62 -3.12 -9.38 10.61
CA THR A 62 -2.55 -10.37 11.56
C THR A 62 -2.55 -11.80 11.04
N GLY A 63 -3.06 -12.04 9.83
CA GLY A 63 -3.12 -13.37 9.20
C GLY A 63 -1.75 -14.05 9.03
N GLU A 64 -1.77 -15.34 8.70
CA GLU A 64 -0.57 -16.16 8.55
C GLU A 64 0.08 -16.02 7.17
N GLY A 65 -0.66 -15.52 6.17
CA GLY A 65 -0.17 -15.39 4.80
C GLY A 65 0.94 -14.35 4.65
N PRO A 66 1.56 -14.28 3.47
CA PRO A 66 2.53 -13.23 3.17
C PRO A 66 1.84 -11.85 3.12
N TRP A 67 2.63 -10.80 3.29
CA TRP A 67 2.19 -9.45 3.06
C TRP A 67 1.92 -9.19 1.57
N MET A 68 0.76 -8.64 1.26
CA MET A 68 0.34 -8.29 -0.09
C MET A 68 -0.09 -6.83 -0.13
N MET A 69 0.27 -6.12 -1.19
CA MET A 69 -0.08 -4.72 -1.37
C MET A 69 -1.51 -4.57 -1.89
N VAL A 70 -2.32 -3.78 -1.23
CA VAL A 70 -3.64 -3.36 -1.73
C VAL A 70 -3.44 -2.40 -2.90
N PHE A 71 -4.02 -2.74 -4.04
CA PHE A 71 -4.06 -1.88 -5.21
C PHE A 71 -5.36 -2.10 -5.98
N ASN A 72 -6.37 -1.31 -5.64
CA ASN A 72 -7.66 -1.32 -6.32
C ASN A 72 -7.59 -0.44 -7.57
N GLU A 73 -8.28 -0.84 -8.64
CA GLU A 73 -8.45 0.01 -9.81
C GLU A 73 -9.33 1.21 -9.47
N GLU A 74 -8.86 2.36 -9.87
CA GLU A 74 -9.62 3.60 -9.77
C GLU A 74 -10.65 3.64 -10.89
N LYS A 75 -11.88 3.99 -10.56
CA LYS A 75 -12.90 4.28 -11.56
C LYS A 75 -12.78 5.75 -11.95
N LEU A 76 -12.14 6.01 -13.08
CA LEU A 76 -12.03 7.34 -13.64
C LEU A 76 -13.38 7.76 -14.22
N TYR A 77 -14.15 8.56 -13.49
CA TYR A 77 -15.36 9.20 -14.01
C TYR A 77 -15.07 10.55 -14.70
N ASP A 78 -13.94 11.18 -14.41
CA ASP A 78 -13.52 12.44 -15.00
C ASP A 78 -12.00 12.48 -15.17
N GLU A 79 -11.53 12.19 -16.38
CA GLU A 79 -10.10 12.17 -16.75
C GLU A 79 -9.39 13.52 -16.55
N ARG A 80 -10.14 14.60 -16.33
CA ARG A 80 -9.59 15.95 -16.10
C ARG A 80 -9.20 16.22 -14.66
N LYS A 81 -9.57 15.34 -13.74
CA LYS A 81 -9.22 15.46 -12.31
C LYS A 81 -8.06 14.54 -11.99
N GLN A 82 -6.90 15.11 -11.69
CA GLN A 82 -5.74 14.35 -11.17
C GLN A 82 -5.97 13.74 -9.78
N SER A 83 -7.10 14.05 -9.14
CA SER A 83 -7.48 13.51 -7.83
C SER A 83 -7.90 12.04 -7.85
N HIS A 84 -7.81 11.37 -8.99
CA HIS A 84 -8.18 9.96 -9.12
C HIS A 84 -7.10 8.99 -8.62
N ALA A 85 -5.90 9.48 -8.31
CA ALA A 85 -4.82 8.65 -7.80
C ALA A 85 -4.95 8.31 -6.30
N ASP A 86 -5.80 9.01 -5.57
CA ASP A 86 -6.00 8.88 -4.13
C ASP A 86 -7.26 8.08 -3.75
N PHE A 87 -7.41 6.90 -4.33
CA PHE A 87 -8.56 6.05 -4.07
C PHE A 87 -8.43 5.30 -2.73
N ALA A 88 -9.53 5.29 -1.97
CA ALA A 88 -9.71 4.42 -0.81
C ALA A 88 -10.99 3.59 -0.96
N MET A 89 -10.88 2.29 -0.71
CA MET A 89 -12.05 1.43 -0.58
C MET A 89 -12.61 1.62 0.84
N LYS A 90 -13.86 2.06 0.95
CA LYS A 90 -14.54 2.29 2.23
C LYS A 90 -15.66 1.28 2.41
N LYS A 91 -15.80 0.75 3.61
CA LYS A 91 -16.77 -0.29 3.94
C LYS A 91 -18.23 0.17 3.78
N ASP A 92 -18.52 1.39 4.19
CA ASP A 92 -19.86 1.99 4.11
C ASP A 92 -20.32 2.32 2.68
N GLU A 93 -19.37 2.41 1.75
CA GLU A 93 -19.66 2.61 0.32
C GLU A 93 -19.85 1.28 -0.44
N GLN A 94 -19.61 0.13 0.20
CA GLN A 94 -19.69 -1.18 -0.43
C GLN A 94 -21.09 -1.81 -0.31
N VAL A 95 -21.48 -2.56 -1.33
CA VAL A 95 -22.71 -3.34 -1.30
C VAL A 95 -22.67 -4.32 -0.12
N ARG A 96 -23.66 -4.26 0.78
CA ARG A 96 -23.74 -5.05 2.00
C ARG A 96 -22.59 -4.83 2.99
N GLY A 97 -21.82 -3.75 2.85
CA GLY A 97 -20.69 -3.46 3.72
C GLY A 97 -19.51 -4.44 3.62
N VAL A 98 -19.41 -5.18 2.52
CA VAL A 98 -18.33 -6.15 2.31
C VAL A 98 -17.29 -5.55 1.36
N MET A 99 -16.09 -5.31 1.85
CA MET A 99 -14.94 -4.92 1.02
C MET A 99 -14.24 -6.17 0.51
N VAL A 100 -13.99 -6.23 -0.80
CA VAL A 100 -13.17 -7.29 -1.42
C VAL A 100 -12.01 -6.59 -2.14
N PRO A 101 -10.91 -6.32 -1.43
CA PRO A 101 -9.79 -5.61 -2.01
C PRO A 101 -9.07 -6.46 -3.05
N ARG A 102 -8.54 -5.79 -4.07
CA ARG A 102 -7.57 -6.38 -4.98
C ARG A 102 -6.18 -6.25 -4.38
N VAL A 103 -5.48 -7.36 -4.23
CA VAL A 103 -4.17 -7.39 -3.60
C VAL A 103 -3.12 -8.03 -4.50
N PHE A 104 -1.90 -7.52 -4.42
CA PHE A 104 -0.76 -7.92 -5.23
C PHE A 104 0.27 -8.64 -4.35
N GLY A 105 0.58 -9.90 -4.68
CA GLY A 105 1.69 -10.62 -4.05
C GLY A 105 3.02 -10.02 -4.51
N MET A 106 3.83 -9.55 -3.56
CA MET A 106 5.12 -8.92 -3.82
C MET A 106 6.24 -9.94 -3.94
N VAL A 107 7.29 -9.59 -4.70
CA VAL A 107 8.54 -10.36 -4.76
C VAL A 107 9.76 -9.44 -4.72
N PRO A 108 10.93 -9.98 -4.32
CA PRO A 108 12.18 -9.24 -4.44
C PRO A 108 12.40 -8.71 -5.85
N GLY A 109 12.75 -7.41 -5.94
CA GLY A 109 12.94 -6.72 -7.22
C GLY A 109 11.73 -5.89 -7.68
N ASP A 110 10.54 -6.09 -7.13
CA ASP A 110 9.39 -5.22 -7.41
C ASP A 110 9.69 -3.79 -6.98
N ILE A 111 9.24 -2.81 -7.77
CA ILE A 111 9.47 -1.38 -7.54
C ILE A 111 8.13 -0.65 -7.60
N PHE A 112 7.90 0.21 -6.64
CA PHE A 112 6.73 1.10 -6.58
C PHE A 112 7.09 2.43 -5.92
N THR A 113 6.31 3.46 -6.21
CA THR A 113 6.44 4.78 -5.57
C THR A 113 5.20 5.04 -4.73
N THR A 114 5.38 5.47 -3.49
CA THR A 114 4.24 5.70 -2.59
C THR A 114 4.51 6.83 -1.61
N ASN A 115 3.44 7.43 -1.13
CA ASN A 115 3.40 8.26 0.06
C ASN A 115 2.57 7.61 1.18
N ASN A 116 2.16 6.35 1.01
CA ASN A 116 1.45 5.59 2.06
C ASN A 116 2.44 4.95 3.02
N LEU A 117 3.09 5.80 3.81
CA LEU A 117 4.01 5.41 4.88
C LEU A 117 3.55 6.03 6.20
N ALA A 118 4.05 5.49 7.30
CA ALA A 118 3.91 6.14 8.60
C ALA A 118 4.55 7.53 8.58
N ASP A 119 4.04 8.44 9.40
CA ASP A 119 4.60 9.78 9.49
C ASP A 119 6.08 9.69 9.93
N GLY A 120 6.95 10.39 9.23
CA GLY A 120 8.39 10.33 9.48
C GLY A 120 9.23 10.89 8.36
N SER A 121 10.53 10.79 8.53
CA SER A 121 11.53 11.18 7.53
C SER A 121 12.19 9.95 6.94
N TYR A 122 12.32 9.92 5.63
CA TYR A 122 12.84 8.79 4.87
C TYR A 122 13.97 9.24 3.96
N SER A 123 15.08 8.51 4.01
CA SER A 123 16.27 8.74 3.19
C SER A 123 16.59 7.54 2.33
N VAL A 124 17.27 7.77 1.23
CA VAL A 124 17.79 6.67 0.39
C VAL A 124 18.61 5.70 1.23
N GLY A 125 18.31 4.42 1.14
CA GLY A 125 18.94 3.34 1.91
C GLY A 125 18.15 2.91 3.15
N ASP A 126 17.20 3.70 3.61
CA ASP A 126 16.33 3.30 4.73
C ASP A 126 15.52 2.06 4.36
N LYS A 127 15.33 1.19 5.36
CA LYS A 127 14.47 0.01 5.23
C LYS A 127 13.14 0.27 5.89
N VAL A 128 12.08 -0.15 5.23
CA VAL A 128 10.70 -0.05 5.71
C VAL A 128 10.03 -1.42 5.68
N THR A 129 9.17 -1.66 6.65
CA THR A 129 8.38 -2.89 6.80
C THR A 129 6.95 -2.53 7.14
N PRO A 130 5.95 -3.39 6.84
CA PRO A 130 4.58 -3.15 7.28
C PRO A 130 4.48 -3.13 8.81
N GLY A 131 3.83 -2.11 9.33
CA GLY A 131 3.43 -2.02 10.74
C GLY A 131 2.17 -2.85 11.04
N ALA A 132 1.67 -2.72 12.26
CA ALA A 132 0.48 -3.45 12.72
C ALA A 132 -0.80 -3.07 11.95
N ASP A 133 -0.82 -1.93 11.32
CA ASP A 133 -1.92 -1.40 10.49
C ASP A 133 -1.69 -1.61 8.98
N GLY A 134 -0.65 -2.37 8.61
CA GLY A 134 -0.26 -2.60 7.21
C GLY A 134 0.39 -1.40 6.51
N ILE A 135 0.65 -0.31 7.24
CA ILE A 135 1.36 0.85 6.70
C ILE A 135 2.86 0.64 6.83
N LEU A 136 3.61 0.95 5.78
CA LEU A 136 5.06 0.84 5.82
C LEU A 136 5.67 1.88 6.77
N ALA A 137 6.58 1.42 7.65
CA ALA A 137 7.28 2.26 8.60
C ALA A 137 8.77 1.95 8.62
N ALA A 138 9.60 2.96 8.91
CA ALA A 138 11.03 2.78 9.14
C ALA A 138 11.29 2.14 10.51
N GLY A 139 12.41 1.39 10.64
CA GLY A 139 12.86 0.84 11.92
C GLY A 139 12.09 -0.37 12.44
N GLY A 140 11.22 -0.97 11.63
CA GLY A 140 10.55 -2.22 11.99
C GLY A 140 11.55 -3.37 12.17
N THR A 141 11.24 -4.32 13.07
CA THR A 141 12.05 -5.53 13.25
C THR A 141 11.95 -6.40 11.99
N VAL A 142 13.09 -6.60 11.33
CA VAL A 142 13.18 -7.48 10.17
C VAL A 142 13.19 -8.92 10.67
N ALA A 143 12.04 -9.54 10.80
CA ALA A 143 11.93 -10.98 11.03
C ALA A 143 12.08 -11.74 9.71
N ALA A 144 12.57 -12.98 9.77
CA ALA A 144 12.62 -13.84 8.59
C ALA A 144 11.20 -14.04 8.01
N GLY A 145 11.05 -13.88 6.69
CA GLY A 145 9.75 -13.96 6.02
C GLY A 145 8.88 -12.69 6.12
N THR A 146 9.46 -11.58 6.59
CA THR A 146 8.77 -10.29 6.59
C THR A 146 9.06 -9.53 5.30
N LEU A 147 8.05 -8.86 4.76
CA LEU A 147 8.24 -7.92 3.65
C LEU A 147 9.17 -6.79 4.10
N VAL A 148 10.26 -6.61 3.37
CA VAL A 148 11.22 -5.51 3.57
C VAL A 148 11.40 -4.78 2.26
N CYS A 149 11.22 -3.47 2.28
CA CYS A 149 11.51 -2.60 1.16
C CYS A 149 12.65 -1.63 1.51
N ALA A 150 13.44 -1.25 0.53
CA ALA A 150 14.44 -0.19 0.66
C ALA A 150 13.99 1.07 -0.07
N VAL A 151 14.22 2.22 0.52
CA VAL A 151 14.07 3.51 -0.16
C VAL A 151 15.21 3.65 -1.18
N VAL A 152 14.88 3.64 -2.47
CA VAL A 152 15.86 3.78 -3.56
C VAL A 152 15.89 5.18 -4.15
N LYS A 153 14.86 5.97 -3.93
CA LYS A 153 14.80 7.36 -4.38
C LYS A 153 13.79 8.16 -3.57
N GLU A 154 14.19 9.37 -3.18
CA GLU A 154 13.29 10.43 -2.71
C GLU A 154 12.64 11.10 -3.93
N THR A 155 11.35 11.34 -3.93
CA THR A 155 10.63 11.86 -5.09
C THR A 155 9.37 12.62 -4.67
N THR A 156 8.65 13.10 -5.64
CA THR A 156 7.25 13.55 -5.49
C THR A 156 6.33 12.56 -6.18
N MET A 157 5.07 12.52 -5.74
CA MET A 157 4.02 11.75 -6.38
C MET A 157 3.66 12.39 -7.74
N PRO A 158 2.84 11.74 -8.60
CA PRO A 158 2.50 12.24 -9.94
C PRO A 158 1.89 13.64 -9.98
N ASP A 159 1.35 14.14 -8.86
CA ASP A 159 0.89 15.53 -8.73
C ASP A 159 2.04 16.57 -8.77
N GLY A 160 3.29 16.10 -8.74
CA GLY A 160 4.50 16.93 -8.78
C GLY A 160 4.75 17.75 -7.52
N LYS A 161 3.97 17.56 -6.46
CA LYS A 161 4.01 18.36 -5.21
C LYS A 161 4.09 17.52 -3.95
N THR A 162 3.27 16.48 -3.86
CA THR A 162 3.20 15.64 -2.65
C THR A 162 4.47 14.82 -2.50
N PRO A 163 5.15 14.88 -1.34
CA PRO A 163 6.33 14.06 -1.08
C PRO A 163 6.02 12.56 -1.18
N GLY A 164 6.94 11.80 -1.73
CA GLY A 164 6.85 10.36 -1.83
C GLY A 164 8.22 9.72 -1.93
N VAL A 165 8.28 8.41 -1.80
CA VAL A 165 9.49 7.63 -1.95
C VAL A 165 9.29 6.52 -2.97
N LYS A 166 10.33 6.24 -3.73
CA LYS A 166 10.41 5.04 -4.54
C LYS A 166 11.03 3.93 -3.72
N LEU A 167 10.36 2.79 -3.68
CA LEU A 167 10.73 1.62 -2.89
C LEU A 167 11.05 0.44 -3.80
N GLN A 168 12.00 -0.37 -3.37
CA GLN A 168 12.29 -1.67 -3.97
C GLN A 168 12.12 -2.76 -2.92
N VAL A 169 11.40 -3.82 -3.27
CA VAL A 169 11.24 -5.01 -2.42
C VAL A 169 12.55 -5.77 -2.34
N LEU A 170 13.05 -6.00 -1.13
CA LEU A 170 14.26 -6.79 -0.85
C LEU A 170 13.92 -8.22 -0.45
N SER A 171 12.86 -8.41 0.34
CA SER A 171 12.31 -9.70 0.75
C SER A 171 10.80 -9.60 0.89
N ALA A 172 10.08 -10.70 0.70
CA ALA A 172 8.62 -10.78 0.81
C ALA A 172 8.20 -12.19 1.24
#